data_0742bb4341cd16c4db7fe1ec4ffee02c
#
_entry.id   0742bb4341cd16c4db7fe1ec4ffee02c
#
_cell.length_a   1.000
_cell.length_b   1.000
_cell.length_c   1.000
_cell.angle_alpha   90.00
_cell.angle_beta   90.00
_cell.angle_gamma   90.00
#
_symmetry.space_group_name_H-M   'P 1'
#
loop_
_entity.id
_entity.type
_entity.pdbx_description
1 polymer ?
#
loop_
_entity_poly.entity_id
_entity_poly.type
_entity_poly.pdbx_seq_one_letter_code
_entity_poly.pdbx_strand_id
1 'polypeptide(L)'
;DLYLIAVSDRAVGEVAARLPIPDGAAVAHTAGSVPLAALPERFARRGVFYPMQTFTRGREVDFGEIPVFIEASSPALCDELEAFARRLSRTVIRSDSAQRAKVHLAAVFACNFANRMYALGERIARDAGLDFGVLKPLVTETAAKARDARSPLDVQTGPAVRGDRAVAERHEAMLDGDPRAREIYR
;
A
#
# COMPACT_ATOMS: atom_id res chain seq x y z
N ASP A 1 -20.99 16.36 11.96
CA ASP A 1 -20.91 15.54 10.73
C ASP A 1 -19.48 15.37 10.30
N LEU A 2 -19.15 14.20 9.70
CA LEU A 2 -17.86 13.86 9.08
C LEU A 2 -18.05 13.60 7.59
N TYR A 3 -17.29 14.30 6.76
CA TYR A 3 -17.23 14.12 5.32
C TYR A 3 -15.92 13.43 4.93
N LEU A 4 -15.99 12.27 4.28
CA LEU A 4 -14.82 11.55 3.79
C LEU A 4 -14.68 11.74 2.27
N ILE A 5 -13.53 12.28 1.85
CA ILE A 5 -13.17 12.47 0.44
C ILE A 5 -12.34 11.26 -0.01
N ALA A 6 -12.99 10.34 -0.70
CA ALA A 6 -12.39 9.10 -1.21
C ALA A 6 -12.28 9.16 -2.74
N VAL A 7 -11.34 9.94 -3.22
CA VAL A 7 -11.03 10.13 -4.65
C VAL A 7 -9.56 9.84 -4.93
N SER A 8 -9.13 9.88 -6.20
CA SER A 8 -7.70 9.76 -6.53
C SER A 8 -6.89 10.88 -5.87
N ASP A 9 -5.65 10.59 -5.48
CA ASP A 9 -4.75 11.49 -4.74
C ASP A 9 -4.69 12.88 -5.37
N ARG A 10 -4.54 12.94 -6.71
CA ARG A 10 -4.48 14.21 -7.48
C ARG A 10 -5.75 15.05 -7.41
N ALA A 11 -6.91 14.44 -7.12
CA ALA A 11 -8.20 15.12 -7.11
C ALA A 11 -8.62 15.61 -5.72
N VAL A 12 -7.93 15.21 -4.65
CA VAL A 12 -8.32 15.52 -3.26
C VAL A 12 -8.50 17.02 -3.05
N GLY A 13 -7.51 17.84 -3.38
CA GLY A 13 -7.56 19.29 -3.16
C GLY A 13 -8.65 19.98 -3.99
N GLU A 14 -8.78 19.60 -5.28
CA GLU A 14 -9.78 20.18 -6.18
C GLU A 14 -11.21 19.83 -5.72
N VAL A 15 -11.45 18.56 -5.39
CA VAL A 15 -12.77 18.12 -4.91
C VAL A 15 -13.09 18.81 -3.58
N ALA A 16 -12.16 18.85 -2.63
CA ALA A 16 -12.34 19.53 -1.36
C ALA A 16 -12.69 21.02 -1.52
N ALA A 17 -12.05 21.70 -2.49
CA ALA A 17 -12.31 23.12 -2.74
C ALA A 17 -13.75 23.41 -3.25
N ARG A 18 -14.33 22.46 -3.98
CA ARG A 18 -15.66 22.62 -4.65
C ARG A 18 -16.83 22.10 -3.82
N LEU A 19 -16.59 21.22 -2.86
CA LEU A 19 -17.69 20.63 -2.08
C LEU A 19 -18.38 21.67 -1.18
N PRO A 20 -19.71 21.78 -1.22
CA PRO A 20 -20.47 22.65 -0.34
C PRO A 20 -20.64 22.01 1.04
N ILE A 21 -19.54 21.92 1.78
CA ILE A 21 -19.51 21.33 3.13
C ILE A 21 -19.88 22.44 4.14
N PRO A 22 -20.81 22.18 5.07
CA PRO A 22 -21.23 23.14 6.07
C PRO A 22 -20.09 23.54 7.01
N ASP A 23 -20.13 24.80 7.48
CA ASP A 23 -19.20 25.28 8.49
C ASP A 23 -19.25 24.41 9.77
N GLY A 24 -18.09 24.17 10.36
CA GLY A 24 -17.96 23.34 11.55
C GLY A 24 -18.00 21.83 11.33
N ALA A 25 -18.31 21.34 10.12
CA ALA A 25 -18.19 19.93 9.80
C ALA A 25 -16.72 19.49 9.73
N ALA A 26 -16.45 18.24 10.09
CA ALA A 26 -15.13 17.63 9.90
C ALA A 26 -14.99 17.13 8.46
N VAL A 27 -13.84 17.38 7.85
CA VAL A 27 -13.51 16.95 6.50
C VAL A 27 -12.22 16.14 6.53
N ALA A 28 -12.24 14.91 6.06
CA ALA A 28 -11.05 14.09 5.98
C ALA A 28 -10.91 13.47 4.58
N HIS A 29 -9.66 13.28 4.12
CA HIS A 29 -9.38 12.48 2.93
C HIS A 29 -8.83 11.11 3.29
N THR A 30 -8.87 10.17 2.32
CA THR A 30 -8.43 8.79 2.53
C THR A 30 -7.10 8.45 1.85
N ALA A 31 -6.37 9.44 1.32
CA ALA A 31 -5.16 9.24 0.56
C ALA A 31 -3.92 9.08 1.47
N GLY A 32 -3.09 8.07 1.19
CA GLY A 32 -1.88 7.79 1.95
C GLY A 32 -0.74 8.77 1.69
N SER A 33 -0.57 9.21 0.43
CA SER A 33 0.53 10.08 -0.01
C SER A 33 0.23 11.58 0.14
N VAL A 34 -1.05 11.97 0.25
CA VAL A 34 -1.48 13.37 0.26
C VAL A 34 -1.38 13.97 1.67
N PRO A 35 -0.72 15.15 1.85
CA PRO A 35 -0.63 15.77 3.16
C PRO A 35 -1.95 16.36 3.63
N LEU A 36 -2.13 16.51 4.94
CA LEU A 36 -3.29 17.19 5.53
C LEU A 36 -3.51 18.59 4.96
N ALA A 37 -2.43 19.31 4.66
CA ALA A 37 -2.45 20.65 4.09
C ALA A 37 -3.09 20.73 2.67
N ALA A 38 -3.33 19.61 2.00
CA ALA A 38 -4.06 19.61 0.74
C ALA A 38 -5.56 19.93 0.91
N LEU A 39 -6.09 19.80 2.12
CA LEU A 39 -7.44 20.24 2.43
C LEU A 39 -7.46 21.77 2.66
N PRO A 40 -8.39 22.52 2.02
CA PRO A 40 -8.49 23.96 2.16
C PRO A 40 -8.60 24.45 3.61
N GLU A 41 -7.93 25.55 3.93
CA GLU A 41 -7.93 26.15 5.28
C GLU A 41 -9.29 26.67 5.74
N ARG A 42 -10.22 26.90 4.81
CA ARG A 42 -11.62 27.23 5.16
C ARG A 42 -12.29 26.17 6.02
N PHE A 43 -11.81 24.92 5.97
CA PHE A 43 -12.27 23.88 6.88
C PHE A 43 -11.46 23.94 8.18
N ALA A 44 -12.04 24.42 9.25
CA ALA A 44 -11.39 24.46 10.56
C ALA A 44 -11.06 23.07 11.12
N ARG A 45 -11.86 22.05 10.74
CA ARG A 45 -11.76 20.67 11.20
C ARG A 45 -11.34 19.75 10.04
N ARG A 46 -10.03 19.71 9.78
CA ARG A 46 -9.41 18.91 8.71
C ARG A 46 -8.77 17.65 9.26
N GLY A 47 -8.91 16.53 8.54
CA GLY A 47 -8.32 15.27 8.94
C GLY A 47 -7.88 14.40 7.77
N VAL A 48 -7.22 13.33 8.13
CA VAL A 48 -6.93 12.20 7.25
C VAL A 48 -7.43 10.93 7.92
N PHE A 49 -8.07 10.08 7.13
CA PHE A 49 -8.56 8.77 7.52
C PHE A 49 -8.08 7.77 6.46
N TYR A 50 -6.85 7.27 6.60
CA TYR A 50 -6.20 6.45 5.59
C TYR A 50 -6.25 4.97 5.96
N PRO A 51 -7.17 4.17 5.37
CA PRO A 51 -7.13 2.72 5.47
C PRO A 51 -6.03 2.19 4.56
N MET A 52 -5.00 1.58 5.15
CA MET A 52 -3.84 1.07 4.41
C MET A 52 -4.15 -0.31 3.81
N GLN A 53 -4.79 -0.30 2.67
CA GLN A 53 -5.14 -1.51 1.92
C GLN A 53 -5.22 -1.23 0.42
N THR A 54 -5.10 -2.29 -0.38
CA THR A 54 -5.44 -2.27 -1.80
C THR A 54 -6.90 -2.70 -1.98
N PHE A 55 -7.71 -1.84 -2.59
CA PHE A 55 -9.12 -2.10 -2.83
C PHE A 55 -9.36 -2.40 -4.30
N THR A 56 -9.96 -3.56 -4.57
CA THR A 56 -10.34 -3.98 -5.92
C THR A 56 -11.86 -4.11 -5.99
N ARG A 57 -12.46 -3.52 -7.02
CA ARG A 57 -13.91 -3.58 -7.21
C ARG A 57 -14.41 -5.03 -7.22
N GLY A 58 -15.44 -5.32 -6.42
CA GLY A 58 -16.04 -6.64 -6.33
C GLY A 58 -15.27 -7.63 -5.44
N ARG A 59 -14.17 -7.22 -4.80
CA ARG A 59 -13.46 -8.05 -3.84
C ARG A 59 -13.77 -7.58 -2.41
N GLU A 60 -14.32 -8.46 -1.61
CA GLU A 60 -14.56 -8.22 -0.18
C GLU A 60 -13.25 -8.28 0.60
N VAL A 61 -13.13 -7.41 1.60
CA VAL A 61 -12.01 -7.37 2.54
C VAL A 61 -12.56 -7.25 3.96
N ASP A 62 -11.95 -7.94 4.93
CA ASP A 62 -12.25 -7.69 6.34
C ASP A 62 -11.66 -6.35 6.76
N PHE A 63 -12.51 -5.33 6.87
CA PHE A 63 -12.06 -3.99 7.26
C PHE A 63 -11.48 -3.97 8.69
N GLY A 64 -11.87 -4.90 9.53
CA GLY A 64 -11.31 -5.08 10.88
C GLY A 64 -9.81 -5.34 10.90
N GLU A 65 -9.28 -5.99 9.85
CA GLU A 65 -7.85 -6.29 9.72
C GLU A 65 -7.04 -5.14 9.08
N ILE A 66 -7.70 -4.10 8.53
CA ILE A 66 -7.04 -3.01 7.82
C ILE A 66 -6.53 -1.97 8.80
N PRO A 67 -5.20 -1.72 8.91
CA PRO A 67 -4.70 -0.60 9.70
C PRO A 67 -5.21 0.73 9.17
N VAL A 68 -5.73 1.58 10.06
CA VAL A 68 -6.19 2.93 9.73
C VAL A 68 -5.25 3.95 10.34
N PHE A 69 -4.66 4.78 9.49
CA PHE A 69 -3.83 5.91 9.91
C PHE A 69 -4.67 7.18 9.94
N ILE A 70 -4.58 7.90 11.05
CA ILE A 70 -5.32 9.14 11.25
C ILE A 70 -4.39 10.31 11.53
N GLU A 71 -4.76 11.48 11.00
CA GLU A 71 -4.15 12.77 11.26
C GLU A 71 -5.25 13.83 11.36
N ALA A 72 -5.08 14.85 12.18
CA ALA A 72 -6.08 15.92 12.31
C ALA A 72 -5.45 17.26 12.60
N SER A 73 -6.18 18.35 12.26
CA SER A 73 -5.79 19.73 12.52
C SER A 73 -5.88 20.12 14.01
N SER A 74 -6.51 19.29 14.85
CA SER A 74 -6.59 19.49 16.29
C SER A 74 -6.63 18.18 17.07
N PRO A 75 -6.20 18.15 18.34
CA PRO A 75 -6.29 16.98 19.20
C PRO A 75 -7.73 16.45 19.33
N ALA A 76 -8.70 17.35 19.52
CA ALA A 76 -10.11 16.96 19.67
C ALA A 76 -10.64 16.22 18.44
N LEU A 77 -10.34 16.71 17.22
CA LEU A 77 -10.72 16.01 16.01
C LEU A 77 -9.96 14.68 15.84
N CYS A 78 -8.70 14.62 16.28
CA CYS A 78 -7.93 13.37 16.26
C CYS A 78 -8.59 12.31 17.14
N ASP A 79 -9.05 12.67 18.33
CA ASP A 79 -9.77 11.77 19.24
C ASP A 79 -11.09 11.27 18.63
N GLU A 80 -11.83 12.17 17.96
CA GLU A 80 -13.07 11.82 17.27
C GLU A 80 -12.83 10.84 16.11
N LEU A 81 -11.80 11.11 15.26
CA LEU A 81 -11.45 10.22 14.15
C LEU A 81 -10.94 8.88 14.65
N GLU A 82 -10.16 8.84 15.74
CA GLU A 82 -9.72 7.60 16.35
C GLU A 82 -10.91 6.78 16.87
N ALA A 83 -11.82 7.40 17.61
CA ALA A 83 -13.01 6.74 18.13
C ALA A 83 -13.88 6.17 16.98
N PHE A 84 -14.01 6.88 15.88
CA PHE A 84 -14.69 6.41 14.69
C PHE A 84 -13.93 5.23 14.05
N ALA A 85 -12.60 5.35 13.84
CA ALA A 85 -11.77 4.33 13.23
C ALA A 85 -11.78 3.01 14.02
N ARG A 86 -11.75 3.06 15.37
CA ARG A 86 -11.80 1.89 16.26
C ARG A 86 -13.10 1.09 16.18
N ARG A 87 -14.17 1.66 15.65
CA ARG A 87 -15.41 0.94 15.36
C ARG A 87 -15.33 0.08 14.10
N LEU A 88 -14.34 0.35 13.24
CA LEU A 88 -14.18 -0.27 11.93
C LEU A 88 -12.94 -1.17 11.86
N SER A 89 -11.87 -0.82 12.57
CA SER A 89 -10.58 -1.49 12.51
C SER A 89 -10.02 -1.77 13.91
N ARG A 90 -9.36 -2.93 14.04
CA ARG A 90 -8.63 -3.32 15.26
C ARG A 90 -7.33 -2.55 15.44
N THR A 91 -6.77 -1.98 14.36
CA THR A 91 -5.49 -1.28 14.37
C THR A 91 -5.68 0.16 13.90
N VAL A 92 -5.59 1.11 14.83
CA VAL A 92 -5.67 2.55 14.54
C VAL A 92 -4.40 3.23 15.03
N ILE A 93 -3.78 4.02 14.16
CA ILE A 93 -2.47 4.64 14.37
C ILE A 93 -2.60 6.14 14.12
N ARG A 94 -2.26 6.95 15.14
CA ARG A 94 -2.07 8.40 14.95
C ARG A 94 -0.75 8.63 14.22
N SER A 95 -0.76 9.45 13.21
CA SER A 95 0.41 9.76 12.39
C SER A 95 0.38 11.22 11.94
N ASP A 96 1.52 11.72 11.51
CA ASP A 96 1.60 12.95 10.72
C ASP A 96 1.71 12.63 9.22
N SER A 97 1.67 13.66 8.39
CA SER A 97 1.76 13.53 6.94
C SER A 97 3.09 12.92 6.48
N ALA A 98 4.21 13.21 7.17
CA ALA A 98 5.53 12.69 6.80
C ALA A 98 5.65 11.20 7.13
N GLN A 99 5.21 10.79 8.31
CA GLN A 99 5.17 9.37 8.71
C GLN A 99 4.25 8.58 7.78
N ARG A 100 3.03 9.09 7.51
CA ARG A 100 2.07 8.44 6.62
C ARG A 100 2.61 8.27 5.20
N ALA A 101 3.31 9.26 4.65
CA ALA A 101 3.94 9.16 3.35
C ALA A 101 5.00 8.04 3.30
N LYS A 102 5.81 7.87 4.36
CA LYS A 102 6.78 6.76 4.46
C LYS A 102 6.08 5.41 4.54
N VAL A 103 5.01 5.31 5.33
CA VAL A 103 4.22 4.07 5.44
C VAL A 103 3.55 3.73 4.11
N HIS A 104 3.01 4.74 3.40
CA HIS A 104 2.47 4.53 2.06
C HIS A 104 3.54 4.03 1.08
N LEU A 105 4.75 4.59 1.12
CA LEU A 105 5.88 4.10 0.31
C LEU A 105 6.21 2.63 0.65
N ALA A 106 6.25 2.26 1.93
CA ALA A 106 6.45 0.86 2.33
C ALA A 106 5.36 -0.06 1.79
N ALA A 107 4.10 0.39 1.80
CA ALA A 107 2.97 -0.36 1.22
C ALA A 107 3.11 -0.54 -0.30
N VAL A 108 3.68 0.43 -1.02
CA VAL A 108 4.00 0.30 -2.46
C VAL A 108 4.99 -0.85 -2.68
N PHE A 109 6.03 -0.98 -1.86
CA PHE A 109 6.95 -2.12 -1.95
C PHE A 109 6.25 -3.45 -1.65
N ALA A 110 5.48 -3.51 -0.55
CA ALA A 110 4.84 -4.76 -0.11
C ALA A 110 3.71 -5.22 -1.04
N CYS A 111 3.06 -4.34 -1.78
CA CYS A 111 1.92 -4.64 -2.64
C CYS A 111 2.23 -4.43 -4.12
N ASN A 112 2.47 -3.18 -4.54
CA ASN A 112 2.57 -2.85 -5.96
C ASN A 112 3.81 -3.46 -6.62
N PHE A 113 4.97 -3.41 -5.94
CA PHE A 113 6.19 -4.01 -6.46
C PHE A 113 6.14 -5.53 -6.40
N ALA A 114 5.59 -6.13 -5.34
CA ALA A 114 5.37 -7.58 -5.29
C ALA A 114 4.52 -8.04 -6.48
N ASN A 115 3.41 -7.35 -6.78
CA ASN A 115 2.56 -7.66 -7.93
C ASN A 115 3.32 -7.46 -9.27
N ARG A 116 4.21 -6.48 -9.37
CA ARG A 116 5.07 -6.30 -10.53
C ARG A 116 6.06 -7.45 -10.71
N MET A 117 6.61 -7.99 -9.61
CA MET A 117 7.48 -9.18 -9.66
C MET A 117 6.70 -10.41 -10.13
N TYR A 118 5.45 -10.59 -9.70
CA TYR A 118 4.58 -11.66 -10.21
C TYR A 118 4.35 -11.55 -11.72
N ALA A 119 4.12 -10.33 -12.24
CA ALA A 119 3.96 -10.10 -13.68
C ALA A 119 5.26 -10.39 -14.48
N LEU A 120 6.44 -10.12 -13.90
CA LEU A 120 7.71 -10.53 -14.52
C LEU A 120 7.84 -12.06 -14.55
N GLY A 121 7.54 -12.73 -13.45
CA GLY A 121 7.54 -14.19 -13.37
C GLY A 121 6.55 -14.83 -14.35
N GLU A 122 5.34 -14.26 -14.49
CA GLU A 122 4.35 -14.70 -15.48
C GLU A 122 4.92 -14.66 -16.90
N ARG A 123 5.59 -13.58 -17.27
CA ARG A 123 6.18 -13.43 -18.60
C ARG A 123 7.25 -14.51 -18.86
N ILE A 124 8.17 -14.71 -17.91
CA ILE A 124 9.21 -15.73 -18.02
C ILE A 124 8.61 -17.14 -18.11
N ALA A 125 7.56 -17.44 -17.34
CA ALA A 125 6.86 -18.71 -17.42
C ALA A 125 6.20 -18.91 -18.79
N ARG A 126 5.60 -17.86 -19.35
CA ARG A 126 4.98 -17.87 -20.69
C ARG A 126 6.01 -18.12 -21.79
N ASP A 127 7.20 -17.54 -21.69
CA ASP A 127 8.31 -17.79 -22.63
C ASP A 127 8.76 -19.26 -22.59
N ALA A 128 8.55 -19.95 -21.45
CA ALA A 128 8.75 -21.38 -21.29
C ALA A 128 7.53 -22.25 -21.68
N GLY A 129 6.47 -21.65 -22.26
CA GLY A 129 5.25 -22.35 -22.66
C GLY A 129 4.28 -22.67 -21.52
N LEU A 130 4.40 -22.02 -20.36
CA LEU A 130 3.60 -22.26 -19.17
C LEU A 130 2.72 -21.05 -18.84
N ASP A 131 1.54 -21.28 -18.25
CA ASP A 131 0.70 -20.19 -17.72
C ASP A 131 1.09 -19.83 -16.27
N PHE A 132 0.59 -18.68 -15.79
CA PHE A 132 0.86 -18.20 -14.45
C PHE A 132 0.38 -19.14 -13.34
N GLY A 133 -0.53 -20.06 -13.63
CA GLY A 133 -1.07 -21.04 -12.68
C GLY A 133 0.01 -21.82 -11.95
N VAL A 134 1.12 -22.15 -12.64
CA VAL A 134 2.24 -22.89 -12.04
C VAL A 134 2.97 -22.14 -10.93
N LEU A 135 2.88 -20.82 -10.91
CA LEU A 135 3.51 -19.95 -9.91
C LEU A 135 2.58 -19.58 -8.73
N LYS A 136 1.26 -19.76 -8.86
CA LYS A 136 0.30 -19.38 -7.82
C LYS A 136 0.56 -20.01 -6.45
N PRO A 137 0.90 -21.33 -6.34
CA PRO A 137 1.23 -21.92 -5.05
C PRO A 137 2.45 -21.26 -4.41
N LEU A 138 3.48 -20.93 -5.21
CA LEU A 138 4.68 -20.24 -4.73
C LEU A 138 4.39 -18.82 -4.24
N VAL A 139 3.54 -18.08 -4.95
CA VAL A 139 3.07 -16.73 -4.53
C VAL A 139 2.40 -16.80 -3.17
N THR A 140 1.47 -17.75 -2.99
CA THR A 140 0.74 -17.93 -1.73
C THR A 140 1.69 -18.29 -0.60
N GLU A 141 2.60 -19.24 -0.81
CA GLU A 141 3.56 -19.69 0.20
C GLU A 141 4.53 -18.56 0.60
N THR A 142 5.02 -17.79 -0.37
CA THR A 142 5.93 -16.66 -0.10
C THR A 142 5.24 -15.58 0.76
N ALA A 143 3.98 -15.24 0.44
CA ALA A 143 3.22 -14.28 1.23
C ALA A 143 2.91 -14.81 2.64
N ALA A 144 2.58 -16.10 2.78
CA ALA A 144 2.33 -16.72 4.07
C ALA A 144 3.58 -16.70 4.97
N LYS A 145 4.74 -17.10 4.43
CA LYS A 145 6.01 -17.03 5.17
C LYS A 145 6.36 -15.62 5.63
N ALA A 146 6.22 -14.63 4.74
CA ALA A 146 6.50 -13.23 5.08
C ALA A 146 5.56 -12.70 6.16
N ARG A 147 4.27 -13.10 6.16
CA ARG A 147 3.29 -12.72 7.18
C ARG A 147 3.60 -13.34 8.54
N ASP A 148 3.99 -14.61 8.56
CA ASP A 148 4.11 -15.41 9.79
C ASP A 148 5.49 -15.26 10.44
N ALA A 149 6.50 -14.79 9.71
CA ALA A 149 7.84 -14.55 10.23
C ALA A 149 7.94 -13.21 10.99
N ARG A 150 8.91 -13.11 11.90
CA ARG A 150 9.28 -11.85 12.56
C ARG A 150 9.78 -10.80 11.56
N SER A 151 10.55 -11.23 10.57
CA SER A 151 11.03 -10.41 9.46
C SER A 151 10.99 -11.21 8.16
N PRO A 152 10.58 -10.61 7.03
CA PRO A 152 10.68 -11.28 5.72
C PRO A 152 12.11 -11.76 5.38
N LEU A 153 13.14 -11.10 5.93
CA LEU A 153 14.54 -11.51 5.74
C LEU A 153 14.85 -12.87 6.39
N ASP A 154 14.18 -13.21 7.50
CA ASP A 154 14.40 -14.47 8.21
C ASP A 154 13.95 -15.70 7.40
N VAL A 155 13.07 -15.49 6.42
CA VAL A 155 12.51 -16.54 5.55
C VAL A 155 12.93 -16.41 4.09
N GLN A 156 13.89 -15.52 3.82
CA GLN A 156 14.43 -15.32 2.48
C GLN A 156 15.15 -16.59 2.01
N THR A 157 14.89 -16.99 0.77
CA THR A 157 15.50 -18.16 0.12
C THR A 157 16.05 -17.77 -1.25
N GLY A 158 16.68 -18.71 -1.93
CA GLY A 158 17.15 -18.52 -3.31
C GLY A 158 18.66 -18.51 -3.47
N PRO A 159 19.15 -18.39 -4.71
CA PRO A 159 20.58 -18.44 -5.05
C PRO A 159 21.38 -17.34 -4.34
N ALA A 160 20.84 -16.13 -4.24
CA ALA A 160 21.52 -15.00 -3.60
C ALA A 160 21.86 -15.27 -2.13
N VAL A 161 20.90 -15.81 -1.35
CA VAL A 161 21.11 -16.14 0.07
C VAL A 161 22.18 -17.24 0.25
N ARG A 162 22.22 -18.20 -0.70
CA ARG A 162 23.19 -19.29 -0.68
C ARG A 162 24.55 -18.92 -1.28
N GLY A 163 24.69 -17.73 -1.84
CA GLY A 163 25.91 -17.30 -2.54
C GLY A 163 26.19 -18.07 -3.82
N ASP A 164 25.16 -18.63 -4.47
CA ASP A 164 25.27 -19.46 -5.68
C ASP A 164 25.44 -18.58 -6.93
N ARG A 165 26.66 -18.11 -7.14
CA ARG A 165 27.01 -17.23 -8.26
C ARG A 165 26.79 -17.88 -9.62
N ALA A 166 27.08 -19.17 -9.76
CA ALA A 166 26.92 -19.87 -11.04
C ALA A 166 25.47 -19.93 -11.48
N VAL A 167 24.53 -20.08 -10.54
CA VAL A 167 23.08 -19.99 -10.85
C VAL A 167 22.70 -18.58 -11.21
N ALA A 168 23.16 -17.58 -10.46
CA ALA A 168 22.84 -16.17 -10.72
C ALA A 168 23.30 -15.73 -12.12
N GLU A 169 24.53 -16.07 -12.53
CA GLU A 169 25.08 -15.77 -13.86
C GLU A 169 24.27 -16.41 -14.98
N ARG A 170 23.85 -17.68 -14.81
CA ARG A 170 22.96 -18.33 -15.79
C ARG A 170 21.60 -17.64 -15.91
N HIS A 171 21.02 -17.24 -14.79
CA HIS A 171 19.74 -16.50 -14.82
C HIS A 171 19.89 -15.12 -15.48
N GLU A 172 20.98 -14.41 -15.21
CA GLU A 172 21.27 -13.14 -15.89
C GLU A 172 21.40 -13.31 -17.41
N ALA A 173 22.07 -14.37 -17.87
CA ALA A 173 22.20 -14.68 -19.29
C ALA A 173 20.85 -14.98 -19.96
N MET A 174 19.92 -15.63 -19.25
CA MET A 174 18.55 -15.86 -19.74
C MET A 174 17.76 -14.55 -19.90
N LEU A 175 18.19 -13.47 -19.24
CA LEU A 175 17.55 -12.17 -19.28
C LEU A 175 18.20 -11.17 -20.26
N ASP A 176 19.15 -11.59 -21.12
CA ASP A 176 19.86 -10.71 -22.05
C ASP A 176 18.91 -9.95 -23.01
N GLY A 177 17.76 -10.53 -23.34
CA GLY A 177 16.70 -9.87 -24.14
C GLY A 177 15.84 -8.86 -23.37
N ASP A 178 16.00 -8.75 -22.05
CA ASP A 178 15.24 -7.84 -21.18
C ASP A 178 16.14 -7.10 -20.18
N PRO A 179 16.75 -5.98 -20.58
CA PRO A 179 17.65 -5.22 -19.72
C PRO A 179 17.02 -4.78 -18.39
N ARG A 180 15.71 -4.49 -18.38
CA ARG A 180 15.00 -4.05 -17.15
C ARG A 180 14.81 -5.20 -16.15
N ALA A 181 14.42 -6.38 -16.64
CA ALA A 181 14.32 -7.56 -15.79
C ALA A 181 15.69 -7.96 -15.23
N ARG A 182 16.74 -7.86 -16.06
CA ARG A 182 18.13 -8.13 -15.66
C ARG A 182 18.63 -7.16 -14.57
N GLU A 183 18.32 -5.88 -14.68
CA GLU A 183 18.64 -4.87 -13.66
C GLU A 183 17.95 -5.16 -12.32
N ILE A 184 16.68 -5.56 -12.35
CA ILE A 184 15.92 -5.94 -11.14
C ILE A 184 16.48 -7.23 -10.52
N TYR A 185 16.99 -8.15 -11.32
CA TYR A 185 17.52 -9.44 -10.85
C TYR A 185 18.85 -9.28 -10.10
N ARG A 186 19.67 -8.26 -10.41
CA ARG A 186 20.96 -7.94 -9.78
C ARG A 186 20.81 -7.32 -8.39
#